data_699e3f3e725b6ffbdb6783c751228d22
#
_entry.id   699e3f3e725b6ffbdb6783c751228d22
#
_cell.length_a   1.000
_cell.length_b   1.000
_cell.length_c   1.000
_cell.angle_alpha   90.00
_cell.angle_beta   90.00
_cell.angle_gamma   90.00
#
_symmetry.space_group_name_H-M   'P 1'
#
loop_
_entity.id
_entity.type
_entity.pdbx_description
1 polymer ?
#
loop_
_entity_poly.entity_id
_entity_poly.type
_entity_poly.pdbx_seq_one_letter_code
_entity_poly.pdbx_strand_id
1 'polypeptide(L)'
;MARKTVYEDCDILVVGGGMAGTGATFEARYWGRDLKIICAEKANIDRSGAVAQGLFAINCYMGTQWDENQPEDHVRYARNDLMGMVREDLAFDMARHVDSTVHMFDEWGLPMMRNKETGRYQREGKWQIMIHGESYKPIVAEAAKKSADKIYNRIMITHLLKDEAQENRIAGAVGFNCRTGDYHVFRAKAVIVAAGGASHIFKPRAVGEGMGRTWYAPWSSGSCYALCIEAGAKLTQMENRIVLCRFKDGYGPVGAYFLHLKTYTQNGAGENYEKKWYDHTKEMVGEYIDHHPTPTCLRNHAFIQEVMSGNGPIHMVTMEAFQDPHLEEVGWENFLGMTVGQAVVWASQDIDPKYQNPELTTSEPYVMGSHATCSGLWVSGPEDVSPDEYYWGYNRMGTVDGLFGAGDTVGGTAHKFSSGSFTEGRLAAKAAVKYIQDMKSDIKVTDGQIKNFEKVIFKPLDNYQVGRNEITAGTVSPSYILPIQGLQRLQKIMDEYCGGISVNYMTNANFLKRGLELLQILEEDLENVGAEDNHQLMRAWELKHRALVSRCVTEHTMFREETRWPGYYYRGDFLKLDDENWHCLTLSQYDPKTGKFTMEKAPLYHIVEEEEEKQQQEGAKAS
;
A
#
# COMPACT_ATOMS: atom_id res chain seq x y z
N MET A 1 -19.72 -19.26 -24.13
CA MET A 1 -19.43 -20.63 -23.64
C MET A 1 -20.01 -20.75 -22.23
N ALA A 2 -20.41 -21.93 -21.80
CA ALA A 2 -20.84 -22.13 -20.41
C ALA A 2 -19.67 -21.93 -19.48
N ARG A 3 -19.88 -21.22 -18.37
CA ARG A 3 -18.90 -21.01 -17.29
C ARG A 3 -18.48 -22.36 -16.70
N LYS A 4 -17.19 -22.55 -16.49
CA LYS A 4 -16.64 -23.74 -15.81
C LYS A 4 -16.30 -23.39 -14.37
N THR A 5 -16.45 -24.37 -13.48
CA THR A 5 -15.88 -24.28 -12.13
C THR A 5 -14.56 -25.06 -12.10
N VAL A 6 -13.50 -24.39 -11.66
CA VAL A 6 -12.16 -24.95 -11.53
C VAL A 6 -11.87 -25.12 -10.05
N TYR A 7 -11.62 -26.35 -9.61
CA TYR A 7 -11.27 -26.68 -8.23
C TYR A 7 -9.77 -26.94 -8.13
N GLU A 8 -9.12 -26.36 -7.14
CA GLU A 8 -7.74 -26.62 -6.78
C GLU A 8 -7.62 -26.80 -5.26
N ASP A 9 -6.93 -27.86 -4.88
CA ASP A 9 -6.49 -28.08 -3.52
C ASP A 9 -5.01 -27.72 -3.42
N CYS A 10 -4.62 -26.97 -2.41
CA CYS A 10 -3.22 -26.62 -2.15
C CYS A 10 -2.97 -26.48 -0.66
N ASP A 11 -1.71 -26.49 -0.26
CA ASP A 11 -1.33 -26.21 1.12
C ASP A 11 -1.26 -24.70 1.35
N ILE A 12 -0.62 -23.97 0.42
CA ILE A 12 -0.48 -22.50 0.47
C ILE A 12 -1.06 -21.88 -0.79
N LEU A 13 -2.00 -20.94 -0.61
CA LEU A 13 -2.46 -20.04 -1.64
C LEU A 13 -1.85 -18.65 -1.43
N VAL A 14 -1.12 -18.14 -2.41
CA VAL A 14 -0.65 -16.76 -2.45
C VAL A 14 -1.59 -15.94 -3.32
N VAL A 15 -2.19 -14.90 -2.76
CA VAL A 15 -3.12 -13.99 -3.45
C VAL A 15 -2.38 -12.71 -3.84
N GLY A 16 -2.09 -12.57 -5.14
CA GLY A 16 -1.31 -11.49 -5.72
C GLY A 16 0.13 -11.91 -6.04
N GLY A 17 0.57 -11.62 -7.26
CA GLY A 17 1.90 -11.94 -7.80
C GLY A 17 2.83 -10.71 -7.87
N GLY A 18 2.62 -9.68 -7.04
CA GLY A 18 3.51 -8.53 -6.86
C GLY A 18 4.81 -8.89 -6.14
N MET A 19 5.54 -7.90 -5.62
CA MET A 19 6.81 -8.17 -4.91
C MET A 19 6.61 -9.08 -3.70
N ALA A 20 5.65 -8.77 -2.85
CA ALA A 20 5.36 -9.59 -1.66
C ALA A 20 4.93 -11.01 -2.03
N GLY A 21 4.03 -11.15 -3.01
CA GLY A 21 3.55 -12.47 -3.44
C GLY A 21 4.60 -13.33 -4.13
N THR A 22 5.51 -12.72 -4.92
CA THR A 22 6.65 -13.46 -5.50
C THR A 22 7.63 -13.91 -4.42
N GLY A 23 7.89 -13.06 -3.40
CA GLY A 23 8.70 -13.43 -2.23
C GLY A 23 8.07 -14.56 -1.42
N ALA A 24 6.76 -14.49 -1.18
CA ALA A 24 6.03 -15.54 -0.48
C ALA A 24 6.06 -16.88 -1.24
N THR A 25 5.84 -16.85 -2.54
CA THR A 25 5.86 -18.07 -3.38
C THR A 25 7.24 -18.72 -3.40
N PHE A 26 8.30 -17.91 -3.51
CA PHE A 26 9.68 -18.40 -3.51
C PHE A 26 10.04 -19.05 -2.17
N GLU A 27 9.84 -18.34 -1.06
CA GLU A 27 10.23 -18.81 0.27
C GLU A 27 9.38 -19.98 0.76
N ALA A 28 8.09 -20.04 0.37
CA ALA A 28 7.22 -21.17 0.68
C ALA A 28 7.79 -22.48 0.14
N ARG A 29 8.35 -22.49 -1.06
CA ARG A 29 9.03 -23.67 -1.63
C ARG A 29 10.31 -24.00 -0.89
N TYR A 30 11.07 -23.00 -0.45
CA TYR A 30 12.32 -23.22 0.28
C TYR A 30 12.12 -23.99 1.58
N TRP A 31 11.09 -23.61 2.36
CA TRP A 31 10.77 -24.23 3.65
C TRP A 31 9.80 -25.41 3.54
N GLY A 32 8.89 -25.39 2.57
CA GLY A 32 7.86 -26.40 2.35
C GLY A 32 8.06 -27.16 1.04
N ARG A 33 9.13 -27.97 0.97
CA ARG A 33 9.54 -28.66 -0.27
C ARG A 33 8.46 -29.55 -0.85
N ASP A 34 7.69 -30.23 0.00
CA ASP A 34 6.63 -31.16 -0.38
C ASP A 34 5.23 -30.54 -0.37
N LEU A 35 5.10 -29.26 -0.01
CA LEU A 35 3.83 -28.56 0.01
C LEU A 35 3.42 -28.13 -1.41
N LYS A 36 2.12 -28.20 -1.67
CA LYS A 36 1.55 -27.67 -2.92
C LYS A 36 1.29 -26.18 -2.79
N ILE A 37 1.99 -25.37 -3.61
CA ILE A 37 1.99 -23.92 -3.58
C ILE A 37 1.35 -23.38 -4.86
N ILE A 38 0.28 -22.59 -4.72
CA ILE A 38 -0.40 -21.92 -5.84
C ILE A 38 -0.34 -20.42 -5.62
N CYS A 39 -0.04 -19.68 -6.70
CA CYS A 39 -0.17 -18.22 -6.74
C CYS A 39 -1.28 -17.81 -7.71
N ALA A 40 -2.23 -16.99 -7.25
CA ALA A 40 -3.30 -16.41 -8.05
C ALA A 40 -3.08 -14.91 -8.23
N GLU A 41 -2.91 -14.48 -9.50
CA GLU A 41 -2.62 -13.10 -9.90
C GLU A 41 -3.74 -12.54 -10.78
N LYS A 42 -4.24 -11.36 -10.44
CA LYS A 42 -5.32 -10.68 -11.19
C LYS A 42 -4.87 -10.25 -12.59
N ALA A 43 -3.62 -9.84 -12.74
CA ALA A 43 -3.02 -9.46 -14.02
C ALA A 43 -2.21 -10.62 -14.62
N ASN A 44 -0.96 -10.38 -14.92
CA ASN A 44 0.03 -11.37 -15.31
C ASN A 44 1.25 -11.22 -14.40
N ILE A 45 1.73 -12.31 -13.82
CA ILE A 45 2.81 -12.28 -12.84
C ILE A 45 4.09 -11.64 -13.37
N ASP A 46 4.37 -11.73 -14.66
CA ASP A 46 5.57 -11.13 -15.27
C ASP A 46 5.57 -9.61 -15.22
N ARG A 47 4.40 -8.97 -15.19
CA ARG A 47 4.23 -7.52 -15.23
C ARG A 47 3.07 -7.05 -14.36
N SER A 48 3.02 -7.51 -13.10
CA SER A 48 2.00 -7.10 -12.12
C SER A 48 2.62 -6.37 -10.93
N GLY A 49 1.77 -5.63 -10.20
CA GLY A 49 2.13 -4.84 -9.03
C GLY A 49 2.86 -3.52 -9.37
N ALA A 50 3.26 -2.80 -8.33
CA ALA A 50 3.87 -1.47 -8.45
C ALA A 50 5.23 -1.47 -9.19
N VAL A 51 5.96 -2.58 -9.13
CA VAL A 51 7.27 -2.73 -9.79
C VAL A 51 7.15 -3.15 -11.26
N ALA A 52 5.94 -3.29 -11.79
CA ALA A 52 5.70 -3.79 -13.14
C ALA A 52 6.34 -2.96 -14.25
N GLN A 53 6.48 -1.66 -14.06
CA GLN A 53 7.10 -0.73 -15.01
C GLN A 53 8.63 -0.68 -14.94
N GLY A 54 9.23 -1.33 -13.96
CA GLY A 54 10.64 -1.19 -13.62
C GLY A 54 10.88 -0.10 -12.58
N LEU A 55 12.07 -0.11 -11.98
CA LEU A 55 12.51 0.88 -11.00
C LEU A 55 13.97 1.21 -11.23
N PHE A 56 14.38 2.44 -10.91
CA PHE A 56 15.76 2.88 -10.98
C PHE A 56 16.50 2.68 -9.64
N ALA A 57 15.77 2.33 -8.58
CA ALA A 57 16.32 2.20 -7.23
C ALA A 57 15.60 1.15 -6.40
N ILE A 58 16.30 0.62 -5.41
CA ILE A 58 15.75 -0.14 -4.28
C ILE A 58 15.86 0.76 -3.04
N ASN A 59 14.72 1.10 -2.42
CA ASN A 59 14.64 2.12 -1.37
C ASN A 59 14.72 1.56 0.06
N CYS A 60 14.97 0.27 0.24
CA CYS A 60 15.19 -0.34 1.53
C CYS A 60 16.33 -1.36 1.42
N TYR A 61 17.50 -0.94 1.87
CA TYR A 61 18.70 -1.77 1.94
C TYR A 61 19.59 -1.27 3.06
N MET A 62 19.95 -2.14 4.00
CA MET A 62 20.77 -1.77 5.16
C MET A 62 22.25 -1.69 4.80
N GLY A 63 22.80 -2.71 4.18
CA GLY A 63 24.25 -2.82 3.95
C GLY A 63 25.01 -3.24 5.21
N THR A 64 24.38 -4.06 6.04
CA THR A 64 24.94 -4.53 7.32
C THR A 64 26.30 -5.20 7.17
N GLN A 65 26.52 -5.92 6.08
CA GLN A 65 27.82 -6.56 5.79
C GLN A 65 28.97 -5.58 5.59
N TRP A 66 28.67 -4.29 5.35
CA TRP A 66 29.66 -3.21 5.17
C TRP A 66 29.59 -2.17 6.28
N ASP A 67 28.82 -2.47 7.34
CA ASP A 67 28.59 -1.57 8.47
C ASP A 67 28.04 -0.18 8.05
N GLU A 68 27.14 -0.17 7.06
CA GLU A 68 26.56 1.07 6.53
C GLU A 68 25.36 1.53 7.36
N ASN A 69 24.45 0.60 7.68
CA ASN A 69 23.29 0.83 8.55
C ASN A 69 22.97 -0.44 9.34
N GLN A 70 22.28 -0.26 10.47
CA GLN A 70 21.78 -1.34 11.29
C GLN A 70 20.24 -1.39 11.25
N PRO A 71 19.59 -2.54 11.55
CA PRO A 71 18.13 -2.64 11.61
C PRO A 71 17.48 -1.61 12.53
N GLU A 72 18.15 -1.27 13.65
CA GLU A 72 17.71 -0.25 14.60
C GLU A 72 17.61 1.13 13.99
N ASP A 73 18.50 1.47 13.06
CA ASP A 73 18.44 2.75 12.33
C ASP A 73 17.18 2.86 11.50
N HIS A 74 16.75 1.75 10.89
CA HIS A 74 15.51 1.71 10.12
C HIS A 74 14.28 1.89 11.01
N VAL A 75 14.30 1.29 12.20
CA VAL A 75 13.22 1.45 13.19
C VAL A 75 13.11 2.91 13.62
N ARG A 76 14.24 3.56 13.99
CA ARG A 76 14.27 4.99 14.36
C ARG A 76 13.76 5.88 13.22
N TYR A 77 14.17 5.57 11.98
CA TYR A 77 13.70 6.29 10.81
C TYR A 77 12.19 6.15 10.62
N ALA A 78 11.64 4.94 10.69
CA ALA A 78 10.21 4.70 10.56
C ALA A 78 9.41 5.34 11.70
N ARG A 79 9.90 5.23 12.95
CA ARG A 79 9.32 5.90 14.12
C ARG A 79 9.23 7.41 13.90
N ASN A 80 10.31 8.02 13.45
CA ASN A 80 10.37 9.45 13.18
C ASN A 80 9.39 9.86 12.06
N ASP A 81 9.43 9.21 10.91
CA ASP A 81 8.61 9.59 9.74
C ASP A 81 7.11 9.37 9.99
N LEU A 82 6.75 8.37 10.80
CA LEU A 82 5.37 8.10 11.21
C LEU A 82 4.95 8.85 12.49
N MET A 83 5.80 9.73 13.02
CA MET A 83 5.55 10.50 14.23
C MET A 83 5.12 9.62 15.40
N GLY A 84 5.91 8.56 15.67
CA GLY A 84 5.72 7.61 16.75
C GLY A 84 4.90 6.36 16.38
N MET A 85 4.05 6.42 15.36
CA MET A 85 3.04 5.39 15.07
C MET A 85 3.60 4.19 14.29
N VAL A 86 4.48 3.39 14.92
CA VAL A 86 5.09 2.21 14.27
C VAL A 86 5.10 0.99 15.19
N ARG A 87 4.87 -0.19 14.63
CA ARG A 87 5.17 -1.50 15.20
C ARG A 87 6.66 -1.78 14.98
N GLU A 88 7.47 -1.46 15.97
CA GLU A 88 8.93 -1.55 15.87
C GLU A 88 9.42 -2.98 15.69
N ASP A 89 8.75 -3.94 16.29
CA ASP A 89 9.02 -5.37 16.12
C ASP A 89 8.91 -5.81 14.65
N LEU A 90 7.88 -5.35 13.94
CA LEU A 90 7.70 -5.65 12.51
C LEU A 90 8.73 -4.93 11.64
N ALA A 91 9.02 -3.65 11.96
CA ALA A 91 10.01 -2.86 11.24
C ALA A 91 11.42 -3.43 11.39
N PHE A 92 11.80 -3.81 12.62
CA PHE A 92 13.07 -4.45 12.93
C PHE A 92 13.22 -5.79 12.22
N ASP A 93 12.19 -6.64 12.30
CA ASP A 93 12.18 -7.96 11.67
C ASP A 93 12.36 -7.89 10.15
N MET A 94 11.69 -6.95 9.50
CA MET A 94 11.87 -6.71 8.06
C MET A 94 13.30 -6.21 7.77
N ALA A 95 13.80 -5.23 8.52
CA ALA A 95 15.10 -4.61 8.29
C ALA A 95 16.27 -5.60 8.45
N ARG A 96 16.24 -6.47 9.47
CA ARG A 96 17.30 -7.49 9.68
C ARG A 96 17.36 -8.56 8.59
N HIS A 97 16.31 -8.69 7.77
CA HIS A 97 16.25 -9.71 6.71
C HIS A 97 16.35 -9.14 5.28
N VAL A 98 16.19 -7.82 5.09
CA VAL A 98 16.07 -7.22 3.75
C VAL A 98 17.35 -7.33 2.92
N ASP A 99 18.53 -7.28 3.53
CA ASP A 99 19.80 -7.38 2.81
C ASP A 99 19.93 -8.71 2.10
N SER A 100 19.55 -9.81 2.76
CA SER A 100 19.56 -11.15 2.14
C SER A 100 18.63 -11.23 0.92
N THR A 101 17.52 -10.51 0.93
CA THR A 101 16.61 -10.39 -0.21
C THR A 101 17.28 -9.66 -1.39
N VAL A 102 17.94 -8.54 -1.12
CA VAL A 102 18.59 -7.73 -2.16
C VAL A 102 19.78 -8.48 -2.77
N HIS A 103 20.55 -9.22 -1.96
CA HIS A 103 21.63 -10.07 -2.46
C HIS A 103 21.13 -11.18 -3.37
N MET A 104 19.97 -11.80 -3.07
CA MET A 104 19.34 -12.76 -3.99
C MET A 104 18.95 -12.12 -5.32
N PHE A 105 18.47 -10.88 -5.34
CA PHE A 105 18.16 -10.19 -6.59
C PHE A 105 19.41 -9.99 -7.46
N ASP A 106 20.53 -9.63 -6.84
CA ASP A 106 21.82 -9.52 -7.51
C ASP A 106 22.27 -10.88 -8.08
N GLU A 107 22.19 -11.95 -7.29
CA GLU A 107 22.49 -13.33 -7.71
C GLU A 107 21.59 -13.79 -8.88
N TRP A 108 20.33 -13.35 -8.91
CA TRP A 108 19.40 -13.65 -10.01
C TRP A 108 19.64 -12.79 -11.25
N GLY A 109 20.61 -11.87 -11.20
CA GLY A 109 21.02 -11.05 -12.33
C GLY A 109 20.29 -9.71 -12.46
N LEU A 110 19.72 -9.18 -11.37
CA LEU A 110 19.25 -7.80 -11.38
C LEU A 110 20.45 -6.86 -11.53
N PRO A 111 20.50 -5.98 -12.57
CA PRO A 111 21.64 -5.12 -12.80
C PRO A 111 21.81 -4.08 -11.69
N MET A 112 22.68 -4.35 -10.72
CA MET A 112 23.04 -3.43 -9.64
C MET A 112 24.11 -2.45 -10.10
N MET A 113 23.89 -1.16 -9.86
CA MET A 113 24.95 -0.17 -10.03
C MET A 113 25.96 -0.31 -8.88
N ARG A 114 27.24 -0.27 -9.21
CA ARG A 114 28.33 -0.44 -8.24
C ARG A 114 29.32 0.71 -8.29
N ASN A 115 29.75 1.13 -7.12
CA ASN A 115 30.89 2.02 -7.00
C ASN A 115 32.15 1.30 -7.51
N LYS A 116 32.86 1.92 -8.46
CA LYS A 116 34.01 1.31 -9.15
C LYS A 116 35.24 1.09 -8.26
N GLU A 117 35.38 1.91 -7.20
CA GLU A 117 36.52 1.86 -6.29
C GLU A 117 36.32 0.83 -5.19
N THR A 118 35.11 0.77 -4.62
CA THR A 118 34.82 -0.09 -3.46
C THR A 118 34.15 -1.41 -3.83
N GLY A 119 33.58 -1.52 -5.03
CA GLY A 119 32.76 -2.67 -5.46
C GLY A 119 31.39 -2.78 -4.77
N ARG A 120 31.09 -1.91 -3.81
CA ARG A 120 29.81 -1.86 -3.10
C ARG A 120 28.69 -1.35 -4.01
N TYR A 121 27.43 -1.57 -3.62
CA TYR A 121 26.30 -0.97 -4.33
C TYR A 121 26.37 0.55 -4.27
N GLN A 122 26.08 1.20 -5.39
CA GLN A 122 26.00 2.66 -5.45
C GLN A 122 24.79 3.14 -4.63
N ARG A 123 25.05 3.98 -3.62
CA ARG A 123 24.02 4.56 -2.78
C ARG A 123 23.67 5.98 -3.20
N GLU A 124 22.37 6.29 -3.09
CA GLU A 124 21.85 7.64 -3.10
C GLU A 124 21.02 7.85 -1.82
N GLY A 125 21.59 8.59 -0.85
CA GLY A 125 21.03 8.71 0.49
C GLY A 125 21.26 7.47 1.36
N LYS A 126 20.62 7.46 2.55
CA LYS A 126 20.89 6.45 3.59
C LYS A 126 20.36 5.04 3.23
N TRP A 127 19.19 4.95 2.60
CA TRP A 127 18.44 3.69 2.42
C TRP A 127 18.39 3.16 1.00
N GLN A 128 18.72 4.01 0.02
CA GLN A 128 18.51 3.72 -1.39
C GLN A 128 19.80 3.25 -2.06
N ILE A 129 19.67 2.19 -2.86
CA ILE A 129 20.72 1.75 -3.80
C ILE A 129 20.20 1.81 -5.22
N MET A 130 21.11 2.06 -6.19
CA MET A 130 20.78 2.30 -7.58
C MET A 130 20.84 1.02 -8.40
N ILE A 131 19.87 0.86 -9.32
CA ILE A 131 19.74 -0.31 -10.20
C ILE A 131 19.29 0.11 -11.60
N HIS A 132 19.51 -0.74 -12.59
CA HIS A 132 18.83 -0.70 -13.88
C HIS A 132 17.68 -1.70 -13.85
N GLY A 133 16.53 -1.29 -13.31
CA GLY A 133 15.48 -2.19 -12.86
C GLY A 133 14.35 -2.48 -13.84
N GLU A 134 14.56 -2.32 -15.17
CA GLU A 134 13.55 -2.70 -16.17
C GLU A 134 13.22 -4.20 -16.11
N SER A 135 14.23 -5.03 -15.82
CA SER A 135 14.11 -6.48 -15.67
C SER A 135 13.70 -6.93 -14.25
N TYR A 136 13.55 -6.01 -13.30
CA TYR A 136 13.30 -6.36 -11.89
C TYR A 136 12.08 -7.25 -11.71
N LYS A 137 10.94 -6.84 -12.24
CA LYS A 137 9.71 -7.64 -12.10
C LYS A 137 9.78 -9.00 -12.82
N PRO A 138 10.24 -9.11 -14.08
CA PRO A 138 10.50 -10.41 -14.72
C PRO A 138 11.42 -11.35 -13.93
N ILE A 139 12.49 -10.84 -13.33
CA ILE A 139 13.43 -11.64 -12.55
C ILE A 139 12.74 -12.28 -11.33
N VAL A 140 12.07 -11.49 -10.52
CA VAL A 140 11.38 -12.03 -9.33
C VAL A 140 10.18 -12.90 -9.70
N ALA A 141 9.51 -12.62 -10.83
CA ALA A 141 8.43 -13.46 -11.34
C ALA A 141 8.94 -14.83 -11.78
N GLU A 142 10.13 -14.88 -12.40
CA GLU A 142 10.75 -16.13 -12.82
C GLU A 142 11.11 -17.01 -11.61
N ALA A 143 11.64 -16.41 -10.54
CA ALA A 143 11.90 -17.12 -9.29
C ALA A 143 10.61 -17.73 -8.71
N ALA A 144 9.52 -16.97 -8.68
CA ALA A 144 8.22 -17.46 -8.22
C ALA A 144 7.66 -18.58 -9.12
N LYS A 145 7.78 -18.44 -10.46
CA LYS A 145 7.31 -19.47 -11.41
C LYS A 145 8.05 -20.79 -11.24
N LYS A 146 9.36 -20.75 -10.91
CA LYS A 146 10.17 -21.95 -10.63
C LYS A 146 9.81 -22.60 -9.29
N SER A 147 9.23 -21.83 -8.36
CA SER A 147 8.93 -22.28 -7.00
C SER A 147 7.50 -22.76 -6.82
N ALA A 148 6.54 -22.21 -7.55
CA ALA A 148 5.14 -22.61 -7.46
C ALA A 148 4.85 -23.91 -8.21
N ASP A 149 3.88 -24.68 -7.74
CA ASP A 149 3.30 -25.78 -8.51
C ASP A 149 2.43 -25.25 -9.66
N LYS A 150 1.71 -24.15 -9.40
CA LYS A 150 0.89 -23.47 -10.41
C LYS A 150 0.88 -21.96 -10.19
N ILE A 151 0.93 -21.22 -11.29
CA ILE A 151 0.63 -19.79 -11.33
C ILE A 151 -0.66 -19.60 -12.14
N TYR A 152 -1.67 -19.03 -11.51
CA TYR A 152 -2.91 -18.65 -12.18
C TYR A 152 -2.91 -17.15 -12.45
N ASN A 153 -2.69 -16.77 -13.70
CA ASN A 153 -2.86 -15.39 -14.17
C ASN A 153 -4.32 -15.09 -14.48
N ARG A 154 -4.71 -13.83 -14.40
CA ARG A 154 -6.05 -13.33 -14.69
C ARG A 154 -7.12 -13.81 -13.72
N ILE A 155 -6.75 -14.17 -12.51
CA ILE A 155 -7.71 -14.55 -11.47
C ILE A 155 -7.87 -13.43 -10.47
N MET A 156 -9.06 -12.85 -10.41
CA MET A 156 -9.45 -11.96 -9.35
C MET A 156 -10.03 -12.77 -8.19
N ILE A 157 -9.33 -12.79 -7.06
CA ILE A 157 -9.86 -13.32 -5.82
C ILE A 157 -10.83 -12.28 -5.23
N THR A 158 -12.02 -12.73 -4.88
CA THR A 158 -13.10 -11.86 -4.39
C THR A 158 -13.49 -12.13 -2.95
N HIS A 159 -13.36 -13.38 -2.47
CA HIS A 159 -13.69 -13.76 -1.09
C HIS A 159 -12.73 -14.83 -0.57
N LEU A 160 -12.53 -14.84 0.74
CA LEU A 160 -11.89 -15.92 1.45
C LEU A 160 -12.91 -16.96 1.90
N LEU A 161 -12.53 -18.24 1.83
CA LEU A 161 -13.33 -19.35 2.34
C LEU A 161 -13.03 -19.54 3.82
N LYS A 162 -14.07 -19.74 4.62
CA LYS A 162 -13.95 -20.07 6.04
C LYS A 162 -14.08 -21.56 6.26
N ASP A 163 -13.37 -22.02 7.28
CA ASP A 163 -13.43 -23.42 7.71
C ASP A 163 -14.73 -23.70 8.47
N GLU A 164 -15.43 -24.73 8.07
CA GLU A 164 -16.66 -25.19 8.73
C GLU A 164 -16.39 -25.91 10.06
N ALA A 165 -15.16 -26.40 10.24
CA ALA A 165 -14.78 -27.12 11.45
C ALA A 165 -14.21 -26.18 12.55
N GLN A 166 -13.74 -25.01 12.18
CA GLN A 166 -13.16 -24.01 13.07
C GLN A 166 -13.55 -22.59 12.64
N GLU A 167 -14.44 -21.95 13.38
CA GLU A 167 -15.07 -20.67 12.99
C GLU A 167 -14.06 -19.55 12.68
N ASN A 168 -12.95 -19.48 13.42
CA ASN A 168 -11.93 -18.43 13.23
C ASN A 168 -10.75 -18.90 12.35
N ARG A 169 -11.00 -19.75 11.35
CA ARG A 169 -9.94 -20.26 10.46
C ARG A 169 -10.31 -20.04 8.99
N ILE A 170 -9.31 -19.65 8.17
CA ILE A 170 -9.44 -19.61 6.71
C ILE A 170 -9.21 -21.00 6.14
N ALA A 171 -9.96 -21.33 5.09
CA ALA A 171 -9.86 -22.61 4.38
C ALA A 171 -9.66 -22.44 2.86
N GLY A 172 -9.26 -21.27 2.42
CA GLY A 172 -8.98 -20.99 1.02
C GLY A 172 -9.59 -19.68 0.52
N ALA A 173 -9.83 -19.62 -0.78
CA ALA A 173 -10.40 -18.44 -1.45
C ALA A 173 -11.18 -18.81 -2.71
N VAL A 174 -12.05 -17.91 -3.15
CA VAL A 174 -12.76 -18.01 -4.41
C VAL A 174 -12.59 -16.73 -5.24
N GLY A 175 -12.71 -16.90 -6.54
CA GLY A 175 -12.63 -15.80 -7.48
C GLY A 175 -13.03 -16.24 -8.89
N PHE A 176 -12.68 -15.44 -9.86
CA PHE A 176 -13.00 -15.75 -11.25
C PHE A 176 -11.89 -15.31 -12.20
N ASN A 177 -11.83 -15.95 -13.36
CA ASN A 177 -10.93 -15.55 -14.42
C ASN A 177 -11.50 -14.33 -15.16
N CYS A 178 -10.76 -13.20 -15.13
CA CYS A 178 -11.17 -11.93 -15.74
C CYS A 178 -11.33 -12.00 -17.28
N ARG A 179 -10.84 -13.06 -17.92
CA ARG A 179 -10.93 -13.26 -19.38
C ARG A 179 -12.02 -14.26 -19.76
N THR A 180 -11.99 -15.44 -19.14
CA THR A 180 -12.91 -16.55 -19.50
C THR A 180 -14.22 -16.52 -18.70
N GLY A 181 -14.23 -15.86 -17.54
CA GLY A 181 -15.35 -15.88 -16.61
C GLY A 181 -15.48 -17.17 -15.81
N ASP A 182 -14.52 -18.10 -15.91
CA ASP A 182 -14.55 -19.33 -15.13
C ASP A 182 -14.47 -19.06 -13.64
N TYR A 183 -15.26 -19.77 -12.87
CA TYR A 183 -15.26 -19.71 -11.39
C TYR A 183 -14.11 -20.54 -10.85
N HIS A 184 -13.30 -19.97 -9.98
CA HIS A 184 -12.16 -20.64 -9.36
C HIS A 184 -12.36 -20.80 -7.86
N VAL A 185 -12.16 -22.02 -7.38
CA VAL A 185 -12.27 -22.43 -5.98
C VAL A 185 -10.92 -23.00 -5.56
N PHE A 186 -10.22 -22.30 -4.67
CA PHE A 186 -8.97 -22.75 -4.09
C PHE A 186 -9.22 -23.14 -2.63
N ARG A 187 -9.11 -24.44 -2.30
CA ARG A 187 -9.08 -24.88 -0.92
C ARG A 187 -7.64 -24.91 -0.46
N ALA A 188 -7.33 -24.16 0.59
CA ALA A 188 -5.95 -23.94 1.03
C ALA A 188 -5.87 -23.94 2.56
N LYS A 189 -4.84 -24.59 3.12
CA LYS A 189 -4.58 -24.63 4.56
C LYS A 189 -4.10 -23.31 5.11
N ALA A 190 -3.38 -22.52 4.29
CA ALA A 190 -2.98 -21.16 4.59
C ALA A 190 -3.15 -20.27 3.35
N VAL A 191 -3.56 -19.02 3.58
CA VAL A 191 -3.70 -17.99 2.53
C VAL A 191 -2.81 -16.80 2.88
N ILE A 192 -1.89 -16.44 1.96
CA ILE A 192 -1.03 -15.27 2.10
C ILE A 192 -1.57 -14.18 1.19
N VAL A 193 -2.14 -13.12 1.77
CA VAL A 193 -2.66 -11.99 1.03
C VAL A 193 -1.54 -10.97 0.77
N ALA A 194 -1.23 -10.76 -0.52
CA ALA A 194 -0.14 -9.92 -1.01
C ALA A 194 -0.59 -9.09 -2.24
N ALA A 195 -1.82 -8.54 -2.18
CA ALA A 195 -2.51 -7.97 -3.33
C ALA A 195 -2.35 -6.44 -3.47
N GLY A 196 -1.32 -5.86 -2.87
CA GLY A 196 -1.01 -4.42 -2.92
C GLY A 196 -1.96 -3.60 -2.01
N GLY A 197 -1.88 -2.27 -2.10
CA GLY A 197 -2.71 -1.35 -1.31
C GLY A 197 -3.99 -0.92 -2.03
N ALA A 198 -4.45 0.31 -1.75
CA ALA A 198 -5.66 0.88 -2.33
C ALA A 198 -5.39 2.24 -3.00
N SER A 199 -5.63 2.29 -4.29
CA SER A 199 -5.70 3.49 -5.11
C SER A 199 -7.13 3.74 -5.58
N HIS A 200 -7.40 4.95 -6.07
CA HIS A 200 -8.71 5.34 -6.62
C HIS A 200 -9.87 5.29 -5.61
N ILE A 201 -9.57 5.36 -4.32
CA ILE A 201 -10.57 5.57 -3.28
C ILE A 201 -10.99 7.05 -3.27
N PHE A 202 -10.02 7.95 -3.37
CA PHE A 202 -10.24 9.38 -3.48
C PHE A 202 -10.28 9.81 -4.94
N LYS A 203 -10.96 10.95 -5.19
CA LYS A 203 -11.00 11.54 -6.52
C LYS A 203 -9.60 11.96 -6.96
N PRO A 204 -9.11 11.44 -8.09
CA PRO A 204 -7.81 11.85 -8.61
C PRO A 204 -7.83 13.29 -9.09
N ARG A 205 -6.68 13.96 -9.04
CA ARG A 205 -6.53 15.31 -9.60
C ARG A 205 -6.63 15.30 -11.12
N ALA A 206 -6.27 14.21 -11.77
CA ALA A 206 -6.34 14.07 -13.21
C ALA A 206 -7.79 13.92 -13.69
N VAL A 207 -8.03 14.32 -14.95
CA VAL A 207 -9.35 14.19 -15.60
C VAL A 207 -9.73 12.71 -15.79
N GLY A 208 -11.03 12.42 -15.73
CA GLY A 208 -11.57 11.08 -15.86
C GLY A 208 -11.27 10.21 -14.64
N GLU A 209 -10.91 8.96 -14.86
CA GLU A 209 -10.55 8.03 -13.79
C GLU A 209 -9.14 8.25 -13.23
N GLY A 210 -8.37 9.15 -13.82
CA GLY A 210 -6.96 9.36 -13.44
C GLY A 210 -6.03 8.21 -13.85
N MET A 211 -6.53 7.23 -14.56
CA MET A 211 -5.74 6.09 -15.04
C MET A 211 -4.63 6.55 -15.96
N GLY A 212 -3.40 6.06 -15.69
CA GLY A 212 -2.21 6.52 -16.39
C GLY A 212 -1.58 7.79 -15.82
N ARG A 213 -2.24 8.48 -14.87
CA ARG A 213 -1.69 9.63 -14.13
C ARG A 213 -1.69 9.40 -12.61
N THR A 214 -1.96 8.18 -12.17
CA THR A 214 -1.89 7.75 -10.80
C THR A 214 -0.49 7.22 -10.53
N TRP A 215 0.17 7.73 -9.51
CA TRP A 215 1.51 7.26 -9.16
C TRP A 215 1.53 5.78 -8.76
N TYR A 216 0.59 5.38 -7.93
CA TYR A 216 0.50 3.98 -7.49
C TYR A 216 -0.24 3.14 -8.54
N ALA A 217 0.00 1.84 -8.53
CA ALA A 217 -0.65 0.92 -9.47
C ALA A 217 -2.18 1.08 -9.45
N PRO A 218 -2.81 1.56 -10.54
CA PRO A 218 -4.23 1.93 -10.54
C PRO A 218 -5.17 0.74 -10.29
N TRP A 219 -4.69 -0.46 -10.51
CA TRP A 219 -5.41 -1.71 -10.30
C TRP A 219 -5.27 -2.27 -8.88
N SER A 220 -4.50 -1.62 -8.00
CA SER A 220 -4.48 -1.89 -6.57
C SER A 220 -5.75 -1.32 -5.95
N SER A 221 -6.78 -2.16 -5.84
CA SER A 221 -8.16 -1.76 -5.52
C SER A 221 -8.52 -1.93 -4.04
N GLY A 222 -7.53 -2.14 -3.16
CA GLY A 222 -7.78 -2.41 -1.75
C GLY A 222 -8.30 -3.82 -1.47
N SER A 223 -8.27 -4.71 -2.47
CA SER A 223 -8.71 -6.10 -2.27
C SER A 223 -7.98 -6.81 -1.15
N CYS A 224 -6.70 -6.46 -0.90
CA CYS A 224 -5.94 -6.97 0.24
C CYS A 224 -6.63 -6.68 1.57
N TYR A 225 -7.10 -5.46 1.77
CA TYR A 225 -7.79 -5.06 3.00
C TYR A 225 -9.22 -5.58 3.03
N ALA A 226 -9.96 -5.48 1.93
CA ALA A 226 -11.35 -5.95 1.86
C ALA A 226 -11.48 -7.43 2.18
N LEU A 227 -10.61 -8.29 1.64
CA LEU A 227 -10.56 -9.72 1.94
C LEU A 227 -10.33 -9.98 3.45
N CYS A 228 -9.44 -9.22 4.07
CA CYS A 228 -9.15 -9.33 5.50
C CYS A 228 -10.32 -8.81 6.35
N ILE A 229 -10.94 -7.68 5.96
CA ILE A 229 -12.13 -7.11 6.63
C ILE A 229 -13.28 -8.11 6.61
N GLU A 230 -13.63 -8.64 5.44
CA GLU A 230 -14.72 -9.63 5.30
C GLU A 230 -14.45 -10.94 6.04
N ALA A 231 -13.18 -11.31 6.19
CA ALA A 231 -12.78 -12.44 7.02
C ALA A 231 -12.95 -12.18 8.52
N GLY A 232 -13.20 -10.94 8.95
CA GLY A 232 -13.29 -10.54 10.35
C GLY A 232 -11.95 -10.36 11.04
N ALA A 233 -10.86 -10.23 10.27
CA ALA A 233 -9.55 -9.93 10.82
C ALA A 233 -9.46 -8.45 11.25
N LYS A 234 -8.62 -8.17 12.26
CA LYS A 234 -8.36 -6.79 12.69
C LYS A 234 -7.47 -6.06 11.69
N LEU A 235 -7.78 -4.80 11.43
CA LEU A 235 -6.97 -3.86 10.67
C LEU A 235 -6.40 -2.80 11.62
N THR A 236 -5.29 -2.17 11.23
CA THR A 236 -4.64 -1.10 12.01
C THR A 236 -4.38 0.12 11.17
N GLN A 237 -4.52 1.29 11.79
CA GLN A 237 -4.10 2.61 11.28
C GLN A 237 -4.60 2.92 9.86
N MET A 238 -5.82 2.50 9.53
CA MET A 238 -6.39 2.73 8.20
C MET A 238 -6.67 4.22 7.90
N GLU A 239 -6.62 5.09 8.90
CA GLU A 239 -6.62 6.55 8.74
C GLU A 239 -5.31 7.07 8.18
N ASN A 240 -4.20 6.38 8.39
CA ASN A 240 -2.88 6.77 7.88
C ASN A 240 -2.79 6.51 6.38
N ARG A 241 -2.75 7.58 5.62
CA ARG A 241 -2.73 7.60 4.16
C ARG A 241 -1.65 8.56 3.67
N ILE A 242 -1.12 8.33 2.48
CA ILE A 242 -0.08 9.17 1.90
C ILE A 242 -0.66 10.11 0.83
N VAL A 243 -0.25 11.37 0.90
CA VAL A 243 -0.36 12.35 -0.17
C VAL A 243 1.03 12.64 -0.68
N LEU A 244 1.25 12.53 -1.96
CA LEU A 244 2.54 12.71 -2.59
C LEU A 244 2.65 14.08 -3.24
N CYS A 245 3.81 14.73 -3.08
CA CYS A 245 4.23 15.79 -3.96
C CYS A 245 4.68 15.16 -5.28
N ARG A 246 4.19 15.68 -6.42
CA ARG A 246 4.51 15.18 -7.76
C ARG A 246 4.54 16.29 -8.78
N PHE A 247 5.13 16.05 -9.96
CA PHE A 247 5.04 16.98 -11.08
C PHE A 247 3.58 17.11 -11.53
N LYS A 248 3.17 18.35 -11.84
CA LYS A 248 1.86 18.63 -12.39
C LYS A 248 1.70 17.90 -13.71
N ASP A 249 0.53 17.33 -13.92
CA ASP A 249 0.17 16.53 -15.11
C ASP A 249 1.08 15.33 -15.38
N GLY A 250 1.92 14.97 -14.42
CA GLY A 250 2.91 13.91 -14.54
C GLY A 250 2.66 12.70 -13.68
N TYR A 251 3.69 11.85 -13.70
CA TYR A 251 3.72 10.58 -13.00
C TYR A 251 4.78 10.61 -11.90
N GLY A 252 4.51 9.91 -10.84
CA GLY A 252 5.46 9.64 -9.80
C GLY A 252 5.71 10.76 -8.80
N PRO A 253 6.12 10.39 -7.59
CA PRO A 253 6.52 11.31 -6.55
C PRO A 253 7.86 11.95 -6.86
N VAL A 254 8.07 13.16 -6.39
CA VAL A 254 9.31 13.92 -6.65
C VAL A 254 10.35 13.80 -5.54
N GLY A 255 10.06 13.05 -4.47
CA GLY A 255 10.94 12.97 -3.29
C GLY A 255 12.40 12.60 -3.60
N ALA A 256 12.61 11.61 -4.46
CA ALA A 256 13.95 11.21 -4.88
C ALA A 256 14.70 12.30 -5.64
N TYR A 257 14.01 13.12 -6.45
CA TYR A 257 14.64 14.18 -7.22
C TYR A 257 15.19 15.32 -6.34
N PHE A 258 14.54 15.63 -5.21
CA PHE A 258 15.10 16.59 -4.26
C PHE A 258 16.45 16.14 -3.72
N LEU A 259 16.58 14.84 -3.47
CA LEU A 259 17.83 14.25 -2.99
C LEU A 259 18.91 14.24 -4.10
N HIS A 260 18.58 13.71 -5.27
CA HIS A 260 19.54 13.52 -6.36
C HIS A 260 20.01 14.85 -6.96
N LEU A 261 19.12 15.83 -7.10
CA LEU A 261 19.41 17.15 -7.65
C LEU A 261 19.83 18.17 -6.59
N LYS A 262 19.81 17.79 -5.31
CA LYS A 262 20.11 18.70 -4.17
C LYS A 262 19.32 20.01 -4.27
N THR A 263 18.06 19.93 -4.66
CA THR A 263 17.19 21.05 -4.95
C THR A 263 16.12 21.26 -3.89
N TYR A 264 15.35 22.32 -4.01
CA TYR A 264 14.30 22.73 -3.10
C TYR A 264 13.05 23.21 -3.88
N THR A 265 12.00 23.59 -3.14
CA THR A 265 10.79 24.16 -3.72
C THR A 265 10.76 25.68 -3.60
N GLN A 266 10.14 26.35 -4.59
CA GLN A 266 9.81 27.76 -4.54
C GLN A 266 8.32 28.00 -4.84
N ASN A 267 7.76 29.09 -4.30
CA ASN A 267 6.42 29.54 -4.58
C ASN A 267 6.31 30.31 -5.92
N GLY A 268 5.12 30.81 -6.23
CA GLY A 268 4.87 31.57 -7.46
C GLY A 268 5.63 32.91 -7.55
N ALA A 269 6.13 33.44 -6.43
CA ALA A 269 6.99 34.63 -6.39
C ALA A 269 8.49 34.29 -6.48
N GLY A 270 8.86 33.00 -6.56
CA GLY A 270 10.25 32.57 -6.60
C GLY A 270 10.91 32.46 -5.22
N GLU A 271 10.15 32.45 -4.13
CA GLU A 271 10.66 32.41 -2.77
C GLU A 271 10.70 30.97 -2.23
N ASN A 272 11.79 30.60 -1.53
CA ASN A 272 11.80 29.39 -0.70
C ASN A 272 10.95 29.65 0.54
N TYR A 273 9.89 28.86 0.69
CA TYR A 273 8.88 29.04 1.74
C TYR A 273 9.02 28.05 2.92
N GLU A 274 9.95 27.13 2.88
CA GLU A 274 10.02 26.03 3.87
C GLU A 274 10.08 26.55 5.31
N LYS A 275 10.90 27.58 5.57
CA LYS A 275 11.02 28.19 6.89
C LYS A 275 9.84 29.05 7.32
N LYS A 276 9.03 29.52 6.36
CA LYS A 276 7.88 30.40 6.63
C LYS A 276 6.82 29.71 7.50
N TRP A 277 6.66 28.41 7.31
CA TRP A 277 5.63 27.61 7.99
C TRP A 277 6.13 26.90 9.26
N TYR A 278 7.37 27.14 9.67
CA TYR A 278 7.98 26.46 10.81
C TYR A 278 7.17 26.65 12.11
N ASP A 279 6.90 27.89 12.53
CA ASP A 279 6.19 28.19 13.78
C ASP A 279 4.77 27.62 13.77
N HIS A 280 4.07 27.75 12.65
CA HIS A 280 2.74 27.19 12.48
C HIS A 280 2.75 25.65 12.59
N THR A 281 3.69 25.01 11.93
CA THR A 281 3.85 23.55 11.99
C THR A 281 4.22 23.10 13.41
N LYS A 282 5.11 23.83 14.08
CA LYS A 282 5.52 23.54 15.46
C LYS A 282 4.34 23.64 16.44
N GLU A 283 3.44 24.58 16.24
CA GLU A 283 2.21 24.67 17.03
C GLU A 283 1.29 23.46 16.83
N MET A 284 1.30 22.84 15.64
CA MET A 284 0.48 21.68 15.33
C MET A 284 1.08 20.37 15.84
N VAL A 285 2.38 20.14 15.64
CA VAL A 285 3.02 18.82 15.82
C VAL A 285 4.16 18.81 16.84
N GLY A 286 4.38 19.92 17.56
CA GLY A 286 5.42 20.00 18.58
C GLY A 286 6.84 19.84 18.01
N GLU A 287 7.66 19.05 18.69
CA GLU A 287 9.08 18.86 18.36
C GLU A 287 9.34 18.02 17.11
N TYR A 288 8.34 17.34 16.57
CA TYR A 288 8.52 16.53 15.34
C TYR A 288 9.02 17.35 14.14
N ILE A 289 8.76 18.66 14.09
CA ILE A 289 9.30 19.55 13.05
C ILE A 289 10.83 19.69 13.13
N ASP A 290 11.42 19.51 14.32
CA ASP A 290 12.85 19.66 14.58
C ASP A 290 13.63 18.34 14.33
N HIS A 291 12.91 17.25 14.07
CA HIS A 291 13.53 15.95 13.82
C HIS A 291 14.22 15.90 12.45
N HIS A 292 15.27 15.10 12.34
CA HIS A 292 16.01 14.88 11.10
C HIS A 292 16.13 13.38 10.78
N PRO A 293 15.70 12.98 9.54
CA PRO A 293 15.04 13.80 8.51
C PRO A 293 13.65 14.26 8.96
N THR A 294 13.23 15.42 8.52
CA THR A 294 11.88 15.93 8.81
C THR A 294 10.83 14.95 8.28
N PRO A 295 9.81 14.59 9.08
CA PRO A 295 8.73 13.69 8.63
C PRO A 295 8.13 14.10 7.29
N THR A 296 7.96 13.13 6.41
CA THR A 296 7.57 13.37 5.00
C THR A 296 6.27 14.15 4.87
N CYS A 297 5.31 13.97 5.78
CA CYS A 297 4.04 14.69 5.77
C CYS A 297 4.21 16.20 5.98
N LEU A 298 5.22 16.64 6.74
CA LEU A 298 5.42 18.05 7.07
C LEU A 298 5.89 18.87 5.87
N ARG A 299 6.66 18.28 4.96
CA ARG A 299 6.98 18.90 3.68
C ARG A 299 5.72 19.17 2.85
N ASN A 300 4.81 18.20 2.79
CA ASN A 300 3.53 18.39 2.10
C ASN A 300 2.64 19.41 2.82
N HIS A 301 2.71 19.47 4.16
CA HIS A 301 2.00 20.47 4.94
C HIS A 301 2.41 21.89 4.52
N ALA A 302 3.69 22.21 4.51
CA ALA A 302 4.21 23.52 4.10
C ALA A 302 3.77 23.86 2.66
N PHE A 303 3.83 22.88 1.74
CA PHE A 303 3.35 23.02 0.36
C PHE A 303 1.87 23.39 0.31
N ILE A 304 1.01 22.68 1.02
CA ILE A 304 -0.43 22.90 1.03
C ILE A 304 -0.77 24.28 1.63
N GLN A 305 -0.12 24.65 2.74
CA GLN A 305 -0.31 25.97 3.36
C GLN A 305 0.07 27.11 2.41
N GLU A 306 1.17 26.97 1.68
CA GLU A 306 1.63 27.98 0.71
C GLU A 306 0.62 28.15 -0.43
N VAL A 307 0.10 27.05 -0.98
CA VAL A 307 -0.95 27.08 -2.01
C VAL A 307 -2.25 27.67 -1.48
N MET A 308 -2.69 27.28 -0.28
CA MET A 308 -3.91 27.82 0.34
C MET A 308 -3.83 29.32 0.64
N SER A 309 -2.62 29.82 0.90
CA SER A 309 -2.37 31.26 1.12
C SER A 309 -2.33 32.07 -0.18
N GLY A 310 -2.58 31.45 -1.35
CA GLY A 310 -2.60 32.13 -2.64
C GLY A 310 -1.21 32.35 -3.26
N ASN A 311 -0.16 31.74 -2.71
CA ASN A 311 1.21 31.92 -3.18
C ASN A 311 1.65 30.85 -4.21
N GLY A 312 0.74 30.00 -4.67
CA GLY A 312 1.01 29.08 -5.77
C GLY A 312 1.19 29.79 -7.11
N PRO A 313 1.65 29.10 -8.15
CA PRO A 313 2.02 27.68 -8.18
C PRO A 313 3.35 27.39 -7.47
N ILE A 314 3.59 26.12 -7.12
CA ILE A 314 4.83 25.66 -6.52
C ILE A 314 5.70 25.00 -7.59
N HIS A 315 7.00 25.28 -7.57
CA HIS A 315 7.95 24.75 -8.53
C HIS A 315 9.13 24.05 -7.84
N MET A 316 9.68 23.01 -8.50
CA MET A 316 10.99 22.48 -8.17
C MET A 316 12.06 23.35 -8.84
N VAL A 317 13.08 23.75 -8.09
CA VAL A 317 14.16 24.63 -8.61
C VAL A 317 15.19 23.79 -9.35
N THR A 318 14.90 23.44 -10.60
CA THR A 318 15.79 22.67 -11.47
C THR A 318 16.74 23.54 -12.27
N MET A 319 16.33 24.77 -12.65
CA MET A 319 17.16 25.70 -13.43
C MET A 319 18.47 26.01 -12.72
N GLU A 320 18.47 26.16 -11.41
CA GLU A 320 19.66 26.38 -10.60
C GLU A 320 20.53 25.13 -10.52
N ALA A 321 19.90 23.98 -10.22
CA ALA A 321 20.61 22.70 -10.12
C ALA A 321 21.32 22.31 -11.43
N PHE A 322 20.69 22.57 -12.58
CA PHE A 322 21.21 22.22 -13.92
C PHE A 322 22.26 23.22 -14.46
N GLN A 323 22.69 24.20 -13.66
CA GLN A 323 23.92 24.93 -13.94
C GLN A 323 25.17 24.06 -13.71
N ASP A 324 25.06 23.05 -12.86
CA ASP A 324 26.07 21.99 -12.71
C ASP A 324 25.84 20.91 -13.79
N PRO A 325 26.76 20.72 -14.76
CA PRO A 325 26.60 19.71 -15.82
C PRO A 325 26.45 18.28 -15.30
N HIS A 326 27.02 17.96 -14.14
CA HIS A 326 26.89 16.66 -13.53
C HIS A 326 25.48 16.44 -12.98
N LEU A 327 24.90 17.45 -12.30
CA LEU A 327 23.52 17.36 -11.82
C LEU A 327 22.50 17.36 -12.97
N GLU A 328 22.79 18.04 -14.10
CA GLU A 328 21.98 17.96 -15.31
C GLU A 328 21.98 16.52 -15.87
N GLU A 329 23.14 15.89 -16.01
CA GLU A 329 23.27 14.51 -16.48
C GLU A 329 22.54 13.53 -15.57
N VAL A 330 22.79 13.57 -14.27
CA VAL A 330 22.11 12.76 -13.24
C VAL A 330 20.61 13.01 -13.27
N GLY A 331 20.17 14.24 -13.42
CA GLY A 331 18.76 14.62 -13.52
C GLY A 331 18.07 13.93 -14.70
N TRP A 332 18.64 14.03 -15.88
CA TRP A 332 18.08 13.38 -17.07
C TRP A 332 18.11 11.86 -17.00
N GLU A 333 19.17 11.25 -16.46
CA GLU A 333 19.21 9.82 -16.21
C GLU A 333 18.07 9.38 -15.30
N ASN A 334 17.83 10.12 -14.21
CA ASN A 334 16.73 9.84 -13.29
C ASN A 334 15.35 10.03 -13.95
N PHE A 335 15.13 11.09 -14.71
CA PHE A 335 13.85 11.31 -15.40
C PHE A 335 13.57 10.22 -16.42
N LEU A 336 14.56 9.76 -17.15
CA LEU A 336 14.42 8.69 -18.13
C LEU A 336 14.32 7.31 -17.45
N GLY A 337 15.06 7.07 -16.38
CA GLY A 337 15.09 5.79 -15.68
C GLY A 337 13.88 5.57 -14.76
N MET A 338 13.45 6.61 -14.01
CA MET A 338 12.38 6.49 -13.01
C MET A 338 11.01 6.90 -13.55
N THR A 339 10.96 7.90 -14.42
CA THR A 339 9.70 8.53 -14.86
C THR A 339 9.75 8.94 -16.34
N VAL A 340 10.08 8.01 -17.21
CA VAL A 340 10.11 8.26 -18.66
C VAL A 340 8.81 8.90 -19.17
N GLY A 341 7.66 8.51 -18.63
CA GLY A 341 6.37 9.15 -18.93
C GLY A 341 6.34 10.65 -18.61
N GLN A 342 7.04 11.10 -17.56
CA GLN A 342 7.18 12.52 -17.25
C GLN A 342 8.03 13.25 -18.28
N ALA A 343 9.15 12.67 -18.69
CA ALA A 343 9.99 13.26 -19.74
C ALA A 343 9.22 13.41 -21.07
N VAL A 344 8.38 12.43 -21.43
CA VAL A 344 7.49 12.49 -22.61
C VAL A 344 6.44 13.60 -22.46
N VAL A 345 5.82 13.75 -21.28
CA VAL A 345 4.86 14.84 -21.02
C VAL A 345 5.54 16.19 -21.16
N TRP A 346 6.72 16.41 -20.60
CA TRP A 346 7.48 17.64 -20.74
C TRP A 346 7.85 17.93 -22.19
N ALA A 347 8.35 16.95 -22.93
CA ALA A 347 8.65 17.10 -24.35
C ALA A 347 7.41 17.51 -25.16
N SER A 348 6.22 16.98 -24.82
CA SER A 348 4.96 17.34 -25.49
C SER A 348 4.45 18.75 -25.16
N GLN A 349 4.93 19.34 -24.06
CA GLN A 349 4.54 20.67 -23.57
C GLN A 349 5.65 21.72 -23.76
N ASP A 350 6.75 21.35 -24.41
CA ASP A 350 7.93 22.17 -24.59
C ASP A 350 8.54 22.68 -23.26
N ILE A 351 8.54 21.78 -22.26
CA ILE A 351 9.15 22.05 -20.96
C ILE A 351 10.53 21.38 -20.91
N ASP A 352 11.57 22.19 -20.72
CA ASP A 352 12.92 21.73 -20.41
C ASP A 352 13.29 22.18 -19.00
N PRO A 353 13.52 21.24 -18.04
CA PRO A 353 13.88 21.55 -16.66
C PRO A 353 15.15 22.41 -16.50
N LYS A 354 15.99 22.49 -17.52
CA LYS A 354 17.16 23.38 -17.56
C LYS A 354 16.79 24.84 -17.70
N TYR A 355 15.71 25.15 -18.40
CA TYR A 355 15.29 26.50 -18.73
C TYR A 355 13.99 26.94 -18.07
N GLN A 356 13.27 25.99 -17.47
CA GLN A 356 12.01 26.25 -16.79
C GLN A 356 11.86 25.32 -15.57
N ASN A 357 11.64 25.90 -14.39
CA ASN A 357 11.34 25.16 -13.18
C ASN A 357 9.98 24.45 -13.31
N PRO A 358 9.93 23.09 -13.24
CA PRO A 358 8.67 22.37 -13.40
C PRO A 358 7.70 22.63 -12.24
N GLU A 359 6.42 22.80 -12.57
CA GLU A 359 5.37 22.96 -11.57
C GLU A 359 5.10 21.63 -10.84
N LEU A 360 4.89 21.74 -9.54
CA LEU A 360 4.54 20.64 -8.65
C LEU A 360 3.09 20.73 -8.20
N THR A 361 2.52 19.60 -7.85
CA THR A 361 1.20 19.50 -7.24
C THR A 361 1.17 18.36 -6.22
N THR A 362 0.19 18.40 -5.32
CA THR A 362 -0.09 17.27 -4.41
C THR A 362 -1.03 16.28 -5.08
N SER A 363 -0.86 14.98 -4.77
CA SER A 363 -1.70 13.91 -5.29
C SER A 363 -2.99 13.75 -4.48
N GLU A 364 -3.90 12.92 -5.00
CA GLU A 364 -4.93 12.27 -4.20
C GLU A 364 -4.31 11.37 -3.13
N PRO A 365 -5.01 11.13 -2.00
CA PRO A 365 -4.52 10.19 -0.99
C PRO A 365 -4.52 8.72 -1.47
N TYR A 366 -3.50 7.97 -1.05
CA TYR A 366 -3.39 6.51 -1.22
C TYR A 366 -3.33 5.82 0.13
N VAL A 367 -3.92 4.62 0.23
CA VAL A 367 -3.85 3.77 1.41
C VAL A 367 -2.98 2.55 1.09
N MET A 368 -1.84 2.46 1.74
CA MET A 368 -0.87 1.39 1.51
C MET A 368 0.05 1.23 2.73
N GLY A 369 0.50 0.01 3.01
CA GLY A 369 1.35 -0.30 4.15
C GLY A 369 2.84 -0.42 3.83
N SER A 370 3.31 -0.01 2.65
CA SER A 370 4.71 -0.25 2.23
C SER A 370 5.53 0.99 1.92
N HIS A 371 4.95 2.16 2.00
CA HIS A 371 5.63 3.44 1.76
C HIS A 371 5.77 4.24 3.07
N ALA A 372 5.58 5.55 3.07
CA ALA A 372 5.58 6.40 4.28
C ALA A 372 4.22 6.34 5.02
N THR A 373 3.65 5.15 5.13
CA THR A 373 2.35 4.86 5.77
C THR A 373 2.36 3.48 6.40
N CYS A 374 1.44 3.25 7.34
CA CYS A 374 1.39 2.06 8.17
C CYS A 374 0.00 1.41 8.26
N SER A 375 -0.90 1.73 7.33
CA SER A 375 -2.23 1.13 7.25
C SER A 375 -2.20 -0.33 6.80
N GLY A 376 -3.02 -1.19 7.38
CA GLY A 376 -3.18 -2.57 6.92
C GLY A 376 -3.66 -3.58 7.95
N LEU A 377 -3.47 -4.84 7.62
CA LEU A 377 -3.80 -5.98 8.48
C LEU A 377 -2.99 -5.94 9.78
N TRP A 378 -3.66 -6.11 10.90
CA TRP A 378 -3.04 -6.34 12.20
C TRP A 378 -2.50 -7.77 12.27
N VAL A 379 -1.18 -7.91 12.44
CA VAL A 379 -0.51 -9.21 12.37
C VAL A 379 0.32 -9.50 13.61
N SER A 380 0.52 -10.79 13.91
CA SER A 380 1.51 -11.27 14.84
C SER A 380 2.91 -10.90 14.37
N GLY A 381 3.74 -10.46 15.29
CA GLY A 381 5.15 -10.22 15.03
C GLY A 381 6.03 -11.46 15.23
N PRO A 382 7.36 -11.31 15.15
CA PRO A 382 8.32 -12.38 15.40
C PRO A 382 8.43 -12.70 16.91
N GLU A 383 8.63 -13.97 17.23
CA GLU A 383 8.67 -14.50 18.60
C GLU A 383 9.77 -13.87 19.48
N ASP A 384 10.92 -13.54 18.86
CA ASP A 384 12.14 -13.16 19.56
C ASP A 384 12.23 -11.69 19.96
N VAL A 385 11.40 -10.81 19.36
CA VAL A 385 11.47 -9.37 19.61
C VAL A 385 10.12 -8.70 19.86
N SER A 386 9.00 -9.39 19.56
CA SER A 386 7.68 -8.81 19.80
C SER A 386 7.32 -8.80 21.28
N PRO A 387 6.58 -7.78 21.75
CA PRO A 387 5.88 -7.88 23.03
C PRO A 387 4.94 -9.08 23.05
N ASP A 388 4.74 -9.70 24.23
CA ASP A 388 3.91 -10.90 24.39
C ASP A 388 2.50 -10.73 23.79
N GLU A 389 1.90 -9.54 23.91
CA GLU A 389 0.56 -9.23 23.38
C GLU A 389 0.54 -9.14 21.84
N TYR A 390 1.72 -8.99 21.22
CA TYR A 390 1.86 -8.84 19.77
C TYR A 390 2.42 -10.08 19.09
N TYR A 391 2.59 -11.16 19.83
CA TYR A 391 2.95 -12.48 19.33
C TYR A 391 1.86 -13.51 19.68
N TRP A 392 1.24 -14.10 18.67
CA TRP A 392 0.24 -15.17 18.83
C TRP A 392 0.53 -16.40 17.95
N GLY A 393 1.82 -16.72 17.85
CA GLY A 393 2.31 -18.01 17.37
C GLY A 393 2.95 -18.02 16.01
N TYR A 394 2.53 -17.19 15.05
CA TYR A 394 3.05 -17.22 13.69
C TYR A 394 3.25 -15.82 13.12
N ASN A 395 4.51 -15.49 12.83
CA ASN A 395 4.90 -14.18 12.29
C ASN A 395 4.10 -13.83 11.02
N ARG A 396 3.56 -12.61 10.95
CA ARG A 396 2.72 -12.10 9.85
C ARG A 396 1.33 -12.77 9.72
N MET A 397 0.92 -13.63 10.65
CA MET A 397 -0.46 -14.13 10.71
C MET A 397 -1.39 -13.06 11.28
N GLY A 398 -2.54 -12.84 10.62
CA GLY A 398 -3.61 -11.98 11.13
C GLY A 398 -4.31 -12.58 12.38
N THR A 399 -5.38 -11.94 12.83
CA THR A 399 -6.19 -12.42 13.95
C THR A 399 -7.15 -13.57 13.57
N VAL A 400 -7.11 -14.01 12.33
CA VAL A 400 -7.84 -15.17 11.82
C VAL A 400 -6.81 -16.24 11.43
N ASP A 401 -6.98 -17.44 11.93
CA ASP A 401 -6.06 -18.55 11.76
C ASP A 401 -5.88 -18.90 10.27
N GLY A 402 -4.63 -19.10 9.85
CA GLY A 402 -4.29 -19.45 8.48
C GLY A 402 -4.34 -18.25 7.51
N LEU A 403 -4.68 -17.04 7.97
CA LEU A 403 -4.64 -15.82 7.19
C LEU A 403 -3.35 -15.05 7.45
N PHE A 404 -2.50 -14.92 6.45
CA PHE A 404 -1.24 -14.19 6.51
C PHE A 404 -1.28 -12.95 5.60
N GLY A 405 -0.51 -11.93 5.96
CA GLY A 405 -0.34 -10.73 5.15
C GLY A 405 1.12 -10.50 4.78
N ALA A 406 1.36 -9.81 3.64
CA ALA A 406 2.68 -9.36 3.24
C ALA A 406 2.63 -8.10 2.37
N GLY A 407 3.67 -7.28 2.46
CA GLY A 407 3.80 -6.02 1.73
C GLY A 407 2.78 -4.98 2.19
N ASP A 408 2.10 -4.32 1.25
CA ASP A 408 1.06 -3.32 1.54
C ASP A 408 -0.09 -3.85 2.41
N THR A 409 -0.32 -5.16 2.41
CA THR A 409 -1.37 -5.78 3.21
C THR A 409 -1.12 -5.62 4.71
N VAL A 410 0.14 -5.63 5.16
CA VAL A 410 0.52 -5.57 6.59
C VAL A 410 0.58 -4.13 7.06
N GLY A 411 -0.18 -3.83 8.11
CA GLY A 411 -0.16 -2.54 8.80
C GLY A 411 0.85 -2.48 9.95
N GLY A 412 0.92 -1.30 10.58
CA GLY A 412 1.79 -1.05 11.73
C GLY A 412 3.27 -0.78 11.40
N THR A 413 3.69 -0.94 10.15
CA THR A 413 5.08 -0.70 9.72
C THR A 413 5.13 -0.05 8.35
N ALA A 414 6.21 0.67 8.04
CA ALA A 414 6.36 1.49 6.83
C ALA A 414 7.71 1.25 6.15
N HIS A 415 7.97 2.00 5.07
CA HIS A 415 9.25 2.03 4.35
C HIS A 415 9.77 0.67 3.87
N LYS A 416 8.85 -0.23 3.53
CA LYS A 416 9.16 -1.56 2.98
C LYS A 416 9.60 -1.48 1.53
N PHE A 417 8.92 -0.64 0.75
CA PHE A 417 9.13 -0.49 -0.69
C PHE A 417 9.14 -1.85 -1.42
N SER A 418 9.97 -2.03 -2.43
CA SER A 418 10.02 -3.26 -3.20
C SER A 418 10.70 -4.42 -2.46
N SER A 419 11.92 -4.17 -1.94
CA SER A 419 12.73 -5.18 -1.25
C SER A 419 12.12 -5.62 0.07
N GLY A 420 11.69 -4.67 0.91
CA GLY A 420 11.02 -5.00 2.17
C GLY A 420 9.67 -5.71 1.97
N SER A 421 8.91 -5.35 0.93
CA SER A 421 7.67 -6.08 0.60
C SER A 421 7.96 -7.53 0.20
N PHE A 422 8.99 -7.78 -0.61
CA PHE A 422 9.43 -9.13 -0.94
C PHE A 422 9.89 -9.88 0.33
N THR A 423 10.65 -9.21 1.19
CA THR A 423 11.12 -9.76 2.47
C THR A 423 9.95 -10.14 3.38
N GLU A 424 8.92 -9.30 3.49
CA GLU A 424 7.72 -9.67 4.26
C GLU A 424 6.99 -10.88 3.68
N GLY A 425 6.96 -11.01 2.35
CA GLY A 425 6.47 -12.22 1.69
C GLY A 425 7.23 -13.47 2.13
N ARG A 426 8.56 -13.39 2.21
CA ARG A 426 9.41 -14.48 2.72
C ARG A 426 9.10 -14.82 4.17
N LEU A 427 8.99 -13.81 5.04
CA LEU A 427 8.69 -13.99 6.46
C LEU A 427 7.32 -14.64 6.66
N ALA A 428 6.28 -14.15 5.99
CA ALA A 428 4.94 -14.70 6.03
C ALA A 428 4.90 -16.17 5.54
N ALA A 429 5.61 -16.47 4.46
CA ALA A 429 5.64 -17.82 3.90
C ALA A 429 6.35 -18.83 4.81
N LYS A 430 7.48 -18.46 5.44
CA LYS A 430 8.16 -19.29 6.44
C LYS A 430 7.23 -19.63 7.59
N ALA A 431 6.52 -18.62 8.09
CA ALA A 431 5.55 -18.80 9.18
C ALA A 431 4.33 -19.64 8.76
N ALA A 432 3.82 -19.44 7.53
CA ALA A 432 2.71 -20.24 7.00
C ALA A 432 3.09 -21.73 6.84
N VAL A 433 4.31 -22.03 6.40
CA VAL A 433 4.80 -23.42 6.36
C VAL A 433 4.82 -24.04 7.75
N LYS A 434 5.35 -23.31 8.76
CA LYS A 434 5.33 -23.77 10.16
C LYS A 434 3.91 -23.98 10.66
N TYR A 435 3.00 -23.04 10.40
CA TYR A 435 1.59 -23.17 10.75
C TYR A 435 0.96 -24.46 10.20
N ILE A 436 1.20 -24.79 8.93
CA ILE A 436 0.69 -26.01 8.29
C ILE A 436 1.28 -27.26 8.94
N GLN A 437 2.57 -27.26 9.29
CA GLN A 437 3.22 -28.38 9.98
C GLN A 437 2.64 -28.61 11.39
N ASP A 438 2.23 -27.55 12.06
CA ASP A 438 1.66 -27.59 13.42
C ASP A 438 0.14 -27.87 13.42
N MET A 439 -0.53 -27.86 12.26
CA MET A 439 -1.98 -28.09 12.15
C MET A 439 -2.38 -29.47 12.67
N LYS A 440 -3.38 -29.49 13.57
CA LYS A 440 -3.91 -30.73 14.17
C LYS A 440 -5.11 -31.31 13.42
N SER A 441 -5.77 -30.54 12.60
CA SER A 441 -6.96 -30.94 11.85
C SER A 441 -6.93 -30.35 10.45
N ASP A 442 -7.40 -31.09 9.46
CA ASP A 442 -7.53 -30.61 8.10
C ASP A 442 -8.66 -29.59 7.97
N ILE A 443 -8.64 -28.82 6.91
CA ILE A 443 -9.68 -27.82 6.58
C ILE A 443 -10.93 -28.49 6.01
N LYS A 444 -12.08 -27.88 6.25
CA LYS A 444 -13.35 -28.33 5.69
C LYS A 444 -14.12 -27.16 5.05
N VAL A 445 -14.39 -27.28 3.76
CA VAL A 445 -15.20 -26.31 3.01
C VAL A 445 -16.44 -27.01 2.47
N THR A 446 -17.63 -26.43 2.66
CA THR A 446 -18.87 -27.00 2.17
C THR A 446 -19.23 -26.54 0.78
N ASP A 447 -19.92 -27.41 0.01
CA ASP A 447 -20.48 -27.06 -1.28
C ASP A 447 -21.48 -25.89 -1.19
N GLY A 448 -22.15 -25.75 -0.04
CA GLY A 448 -23.08 -24.66 0.23
C GLY A 448 -22.38 -23.31 0.21
N GLN A 449 -21.23 -23.18 0.88
CA GLN A 449 -20.42 -21.96 0.88
C GLN A 449 -19.93 -21.62 -0.54
N ILE A 450 -19.42 -22.62 -1.27
CA ILE A 450 -18.91 -22.46 -2.64
C ILE A 450 -20.02 -21.96 -3.59
N LYS A 451 -21.19 -22.60 -3.57
CA LYS A 451 -22.34 -22.21 -4.41
C LYS A 451 -22.90 -20.84 -4.05
N ASN A 452 -22.89 -20.48 -2.76
CA ASN A 452 -23.33 -19.15 -2.35
C ASN A 452 -22.41 -18.07 -2.91
N PHE A 453 -21.09 -18.24 -2.81
CA PHE A 453 -20.14 -17.28 -3.37
C PHE A 453 -20.21 -17.23 -4.90
N GLU A 454 -20.38 -18.35 -5.59
CA GLU A 454 -20.59 -18.34 -7.03
C GLU A 454 -21.76 -17.42 -7.41
N LYS A 455 -22.91 -17.57 -6.76
CA LYS A 455 -24.09 -16.73 -7.01
C LYS A 455 -23.79 -15.24 -6.74
N VAL A 456 -23.12 -14.92 -5.64
CA VAL A 456 -22.78 -13.54 -5.25
C VAL A 456 -21.79 -12.92 -6.24
N ILE A 457 -20.75 -13.66 -6.62
CA ILE A 457 -19.68 -13.17 -7.52
C ILE A 457 -20.23 -12.77 -8.88
N PHE A 458 -21.14 -13.55 -9.43
CA PHE A 458 -21.64 -13.33 -10.79
C PHE A 458 -22.95 -12.53 -10.86
N LYS A 459 -23.53 -12.16 -9.71
CA LYS A 459 -24.74 -11.31 -9.64
C LYS A 459 -24.66 -10.04 -10.50
N PRO A 460 -23.54 -9.33 -10.63
CA PRO A 460 -23.46 -8.16 -11.51
C PRO A 460 -23.71 -8.45 -12.99
N LEU A 461 -23.35 -9.63 -13.49
CA LEU A 461 -23.69 -10.04 -14.85
C LEU A 461 -25.19 -10.25 -15.02
N ASP A 462 -25.83 -10.87 -14.03
CA ASP A 462 -27.28 -11.11 -14.03
C ASP A 462 -28.03 -9.77 -13.93
N ASN A 463 -27.61 -8.85 -13.06
CA ASN A 463 -28.19 -7.52 -12.93
C ASN A 463 -28.18 -6.77 -14.28
N TYR A 464 -27.06 -6.82 -15.01
CA TYR A 464 -26.96 -6.18 -16.31
C TYR A 464 -27.92 -6.78 -17.33
N GLN A 465 -28.06 -8.11 -17.41
CA GLN A 465 -28.96 -8.78 -18.34
C GLN A 465 -30.42 -8.47 -18.05
N VAL A 466 -30.84 -8.47 -16.78
CA VAL A 466 -32.21 -8.09 -16.38
C VAL A 466 -32.47 -6.64 -16.77
N GLY A 467 -31.62 -5.72 -16.36
CA GLY A 467 -31.78 -4.30 -16.65
C GLY A 467 -31.76 -3.98 -18.15
N ARG A 468 -30.95 -4.68 -18.94
CA ARG A 468 -30.89 -4.52 -20.37
C ARG A 468 -32.21 -4.91 -21.05
N ASN A 469 -32.87 -5.96 -20.57
CA ASN A 469 -34.15 -6.42 -21.10
C ASN A 469 -35.29 -5.45 -20.76
N GLU A 470 -35.17 -4.64 -19.76
CA GLU A 470 -36.16 -3.64 -19.35
C GLU A 470 -36.08 -2.32 -20.12
N ILE A 471 -35.01 -2.12 -20.93
CA ILE A 471 -34.77 -0.88 -21.65
C ILE A 471 -35.06 -1.06 -23.12
N THR A 472 -35.86 -0.15 -23.65
CA THR A 472 -36.21 -0.10 -25.07
C THR A 472 -35.31 0.82 -25.91
N ALA A 473 -34.55 1.69 -25.30
CA ALA A 473 -33.64 2.62 -25.98
C ALA A 473 -32.54 3.15 -25.07
N GLY A 474 -31.29 3.06 -25.51
CA GLY A 474 -30.15 3.70 -24.88
C GLY A 474 -29.31 2.78 -23.99
N THR A 475 -28.24 3.36 -23.43
CA THR A 475 -27.21 2.67 -22.62
C THR A 475 -27.39 2.87 -21.11
N VAL A 476 -28.38 3.65 -20.68
CA VAL A 476 -28.64 3.96 -19.27
C VAL A 476 -29.85 3.16 -18.80
N SER A 477 -29.67 2.37 -17.74
CA SER A 477 -30.73 1.60 -17.11
C SER A 477 -31.11 2.21 -15.76
N PRO A 478 -32.41 2.29 -15.42
CA PRO A 478 -32.82 2.61 -14.06
C PRO A 478 -32.65 1.43 -13.08
N SER A 479 -32.42 0.21 -13.58
CA SER A 479 -32.37 -1.02 -12.79
C SER A 479 -30.98 -1.43 -12.34
N TYR A 480 -29.93 -0.77 -12.83
CA TYR A 480 -28.54 -1.01 -12.39
C TYR A 480 -27.68 0.23 -12.54
N ILE A 481 -26.56 0.28 -11.78
CA ILE A 481 -25.48 1.25 -11.99
C ILE A 481 -24.28 0.56 -12.61
N LEU A 482 -23.55 1.27 -13.49
CA LEU A 482 -22.29 0.77 -14.04
C LEU A 482 -21.15 0.93 -13.02
N PRO A 483 -20.11 0.07 -13.08
CA PRO A 483 -18.95 0.17 -12.18
C PRO A 483 -18.30 1.57 -12.16
N ILE A 484 -18.22 2.23 -13.33
CA ILE A 484 -17.66 3.58 -13.44
C ILE A 484 -18.51 4.63 -12.72
N GLN A 485 -19.83 4.52 -12.78
CA GLN A 485 -20.74 5.45 -12.08
C GLN A 485 -20.60 5.32 -10.57
N GLY A 486 -20.54 4.08 -10.06
CA GLY A 486 -20.31 3.82 -8.65
C GLY A 486 -18.93 4.30 -8.19
N LEU A 487 -17.88 4.11 -9.01
CA LEU A 487 -16.54 4.58 -8.71
C LEU A 487 -16.48 6.11 -8.60
N GLN A 488 -17.10 6.84 -9.52
CA GLN A 488 -17.15 8.30 -9.47
C GLN A 488 -17.92 8.81 -8.23
N ARG A 489 -19.00 8.13 -7.83
CA ARG A 489 -19.73 8.46 -6.60
C ARG A 489 -18.86 8.20 -5.37
N LEU A 490 -18.18 7.05 -5.29
CA LEU A 490 -17.25 6.74 -4.22
C LEU A 490 -16.18 7.81 -4.08
N GLN A 491 -15.51 8.12 -5.17
CA GLN A 491 -14.43 9.12 -5.21
C GLN A 491 -14.91 10.50 -4.78
N LYS A 492 -16.12 10.90 -5.18
CA LYS A 492 -16.72 12.16 -4.75
C LYS A 492 -17.01 12.19 -3.25
N ILE A 493 -17.56 11.12 -2.69
CA ILE A 493 -17.83 11.02 -1.26
C ILE A 493 -16.52 11.14 -0.47
N MET A 494 -15.52 10.38 -0.84
CA MET A 494 -14.22 10.40 -0.15
C MET A 494 -13.50 11.74 -0.28
N ASP A 495 -13.56 12.35 -1.45
CA ASP A 495 -12.93 13.65 -1.70
C ASP A 495 -13.57 14.78 -0.89
N GLU A 496 -14.88 14.85 -0.86
CA GLU A 496 -15.62 15.97 -0.23
C GLU A 496 -15.79 15.81 1.29
N TYR A 497 -15.95 14.57 1.77
CA TYR A 497 -16.30 14.33 3.18
C TYR A 497 -15.17 13.73 4.01
N CYS A 498 -14.23 13.02 3.37
CA CYS A 498 -13.19 12.28 4.09
C CYS A 498 -11.79 12.89 3.93
N GLY A 499 -11.70 14.15 3.47
CA GLY A 499 -10.43 14.87 3.37
C GLY A 499 -9.64 14.55 2.09
N GLY A 500 -10.25 14.74 0.94
CA GLY A 500 -9.56 14.68 -0.35
C GLY A 500 -9.06 16.04 -0.83
N ILE A 501 -8.68 16.11 -2.11
CA ILE A 501 -8.03 17.28 -2.72
C ILE A 501 -8.96 18.51 -2.70
N SER A 502 -10.25 18.34 -3.03
CA SER A 502 -11.18 19.47 -3.18
C SER A 502 -11.46 20.23 -1.88
N VAL A 503 -11.16 19.63 -0.75
CA VAL A 503 -11.27 20.21 0.60
C VAL A 503 -9.91 20.44 1.26
N ASN A 504 -8.83 20.49 0.46
CA ASN A 504 -7.46 20.64 0.93
C ASN A 504 -7.08 19.64 2.03
N TYR A 505 -7.56 18.39 1.86
CA TYR A 505 -7.35 17.27 2.79
C TYR A 505 -7.96 17.44 4.18
N MET A 506 -8.83 18.44 4.37
CA MET A 506 -9.48 18.71 5.64
C MET A 506 -10.80 17.94 5.78
N THR A 507 -11.06 17.43 6.98
CA THR A 507 -12.34 16.82 7.36
C THR A 507 -12.65 17.15 8.83
N ASN A 508 -13.83 16.77 9.30
CA ASN A 508 -14.25 16.89 10.69
C ASN A 508 -15.32 15.85 11.01
N ALA A 509 -15.71 15.70 12.28
CA ALA A 509 -16.66 14.69 12.72
C ALA A 509 -18.00 14.75 11.97
N ASN A 510 -18.52 15.94 11.67
CA ASN A 510 -19.80 16.09 10.95
C ASN A 510 -19.66 15.63 9.48
N PHE A 511 -18.56 15.96 8.82
CA PHE A 511 -18.28 15.52 7.45
C PHE A 511 -18.07 14.02 7.40
N LEU A 512 -17.26 13.46 8.30
CA LEU A 512 -17.00 12.01 8.37
C LEU A 512 -18.29 11.22 8.63
N LYS A 513 -19.15 11.70 9.56
CA LYS A 513 -20.46 11.10 9.80
C LYS A 513 -21.31 11.09 8.53
N ARG A 514 -21.35 12.22 7.82
CA ARG A 514 -22.09 12.30 6.54
C ARG A 514 -21.46 11.42 5.47
N GLY A 515 -20.13 11.34 5.42
CA GLY A 515 -19.41 10.43 4.54
C GLY A 515 -19.79 8.97 4.76
N LEU A 516 -19.86 8.51 6.03
CA LEU A 516 -20.31 7.15 6.39
C LEU A 516 -21.75 6.89 5.96
N GLU A 517 -22.67 7.82 6.16
CA GLU A 517 -24.06 7.69 5.69
C GLU A 517 -24.13 7.52 4.16
N LEU A 518 -23.35 8.33 3.41
CA LEU A 518 -23.32 8.27 1.96
C LEU A 518 -22.61 7.00 1.44
N LEU A 519 -21.58 6.52 2.13
CA LEU A 519 -20.92 5.24 1.81
C LEU A 519 -21.87 4.06 2.01
N GLN A 520 -22.67 4.08 3.10
CA GLN A 520 -23.69 3.04 3.31
C GLN A 520 -24.73 3.04 2.19
N ILE A 521 -25.24 4.20 1.79
CA ILE A 521 -26.18 4.31 0.66
C ILE A 521 -25.53 3.78 -0.64
N LEU A 522 -24.25 4.08 -0.85
CA LEU A 522 -23.53 3.56 -2.00
C LEU A 522 -23.41 2.03 -1.94
N GLU A 523 -23.06 1.44 -0.78
CA GLU A 523 -22.98 -0.02 -0.60
C GLU A 523 -24.32 -0.70 -0.93
N GLU A 524 -25.44 -0.12 -0.51
CA GLU A 524 -26.80 -0.59 -0.85
C GLU A 524 -27.03 -0.53 -2.37
N ASP A 525 -26.67 0.56 -3.04
CA ASP A 525 -26.78 0.70 -4.48
C ASP A 525 -25.87 -0.27 -5.24
N LEU A 526 -24.70 -0.61 -4.68
CA LEU A 526 -23.76 -1.57 -5.29
C LEU A 526 -24.31 -3.01 -5.34
N GLU A 527 -25.37 -3.32 -4.62
CA GLU A 527 -26.09 -4.58 -4.79
C GLU A 527 -26.76 -4.69 -6.18
N ASN A 528 -27.01 -3.54 -6.81
CA ASN A 528 -27.56 -3.42 -8.14
C ASN A 528 -26.50 -3.00 -9.19
N VAL A 529 -25.21 -3.16 -8.91
CA VAL A 529 -24.17 -2.90 -9.92
C VAL A 529 -24.31 -3.91 -11.06
N GLY A 530 -24.30 -3.42 -12.29
CA GLY A 530 -24.37 -4.24 -13.51
C GLY A 530 -23.01 -4.35 -14.18
N ALA A 531 -22.73 -5.51 -14.76
CA ALA A 531 -21.51 -5.76 -15.53
C ALA A 531 -21.86 -6.41 -16.87
N GLU A 532 -21.46 -5.78 -17.97
CA GLU A 532 -21.74 -6.27 -19.32
C GLU A 532 -20.92 -7.51 -19.68
N ASP A 533 -19.69 -7.56 -19.18
CA ASP A 533 -18.72 -8.61 -19.47
C ASP A 533 -17.83 -8.90 -18.25
N ASN A 534 -16.88 -9.83 -18.40
CA ASN A 534 -15.96 -10.22 -17.33
C ASN A 534 -15.00 -9.09 -16.90
N HIS A 535 -14.69 -8.15 -17.80
CA HIS A 535 -13.87 -7.00 -17.45
C HIS A 535 -14.65 -6.03 -16.55
N GLN A 536 -15.89 -5.74 -16.90
CA GLN A 536 -16.77 -4.94 -16.05
C GLN A 536 -17.12 -5.67 -14.75
N LEU A 537 -17.24 -7.00 -14.76
CA LEU A 537 -17.37 -7.80 -13.53
C LEU A 537 -16.17 -7.60 -12.60
N MET A 538 -14.95 -7.62 -13.14
CA MET A 538 -13.74 -7.29 -12.36
C MET A 538 -13.83 -5.88 -11.80
N ARG A 539 -14.23 -4.88 -12.58
CA ARG A 539 -14.41 -3.49 -12.15
C ARG A 539 -15.48 -3.34 -11.08
N ALA A 540 -16.57 -4.10 -11.17
CA ALA A 540 -17.62 -4.14 -10.14
C ALA A 540 -17.09 -4.65 -8.80
N TRP A 541 -16.29 -5.71 -8.81
CA TRP A 541 -15.68 -6.23 -7.59
C TRP A 541 -14.57 -5.33 -7.04
N GLU A 542 -13.77 -4.71 -7.89
CA GLU A 542 -12.82 -3.68 -7.47
C GLU A 542 -13.52 -2.51 -6.77
N LEU A 543 -14.69 -2.10 -7.29
CA LEU A 543 -15.49 -1.04 -6.68
C LEU A 543 -16.08 -1.46 -5.32
N LYS A 544 -16.63 -2.67 -5.20
CA LYS A 544 -17.15 -3.18 -3.92
C LYS A 544 -16.04 -3.23 -2.86
N HIS A 545 -14.86 -3.73 -3.21
CA HIS A 545 -13.71 -3.74 -2.31
C HIS A 545 -13.27 -2.33 -1.92
N ARG A 546 -13.21 -1.39 -2.87
CA ARG A 546 -12.90 0.02 -2.56
C ARG A 546 -13.93 0.65 -1.63
N ALA A 547 -15.22 0.37 -1.81
CA ALA A 547 -16.27 0.91 -0.94
C ALA A 547 -16.11 0.45 0.51
N LEU A 548 -15.89 -0.84 0.74
CA LEU A 548 -15.65 -1.40 2.07
C LEU A 548 -14.37 -0.83 2.72
N VAL A 549 -13.29 -0.72 1.95
CA VAL A 549 -12.04 -0.11 2.43
C VAL A 549 -12.22 1.38 2.74
N SER A 550 -12.97 2.12 1.91
CA SER A 550 -13.28 3.53 2.14
C SER A 550 -14.05 3.73 3.44
N ARG A 551 -14.98 2.85 3.72
CA ARG A 551 -15.71 2.86 4.99
C ARG A 551 -14.77 2.62 6.16
N CYS A 552 -13.90 1.61 6.10
CA CYS A 552 -12.89 1.34 7.12
C CYS A 552 -11.98 2.56 7.36
N VAL A 553 -11.48 3.18 6.29
CA VAL A 553 -10.66 4.42 6.35
C VAL A 553 -11.41 5.55 7.04
N THR A 554 -12.70 5.71 6.73
CA THR A 554 -13.53 6.79 7.31
C THR A 554 -13.80 6.55 8.78
N GLU A 555 -14.09 5.30 9.20
CA GLU A 555 -14.27 4.91 10.61
C GLU A 555 -13.00 5.19 11.42
N HIS A 556 -11.82 4.79 10.93
CA HIS A 556 -10.54 5.08 11.57
C HIS A 556 -10.25 6.58 11.65
N THR A 557 -10.50 7.33 10.55
CA THR A 557 -10.31 8.78 10.53
C THR A 557 -11.23 9.48 11.53
N MET A 558 -12.46 8.98 11.72
CA MET A 558 -13.40 9.51 12.71
C MET A 558 -12.98 9.16 14.14
N PHE A 559 -12.47 7.94 14.35
CA PHE A 559 -12.06 7.46 15.67
C PHE A 559 -10.86 8.22 16.24
N ARG A 560 -9.84 8.55 15.40
CA ARG A 560 -8.66 9.32 15.83
C ARG A 560 -8.97 10.81 15.89
N GLU A 561 -9.02 11.37 17.09
CA GLU A 561 -9.39 12.76 17.37
C GLU A 561 -8.15 13.66 17.53
N GLU A 562 -7.27 13.64 16.54
CA GLU A 562 -6.09 14.51 16.41
C GLU A 562 -5.71 14.71 14.94
N THR A 563 -4.82 15.68 14.66
CA THR A 563 -4.11 15.81 13.39
C THR A 563 -2.64 15.44 13.61
N ARG A 564 -2.31 14.16 13.39
CA ARG A 564 -0.95 13.66 13.55
C ARG A 564 -0.09 13.85 12.30
N TRP A 565 -0.67 13.66 11.13
CA TRP A 565 0.06 13.73 9.86
C TRP A 565 -0.45 14.89 8.99
N PRO A 566 -0.23 16.17 9.41
CA PRO A 566 -0.62 17.31 8.57
C PRO A 566 0.10 17.22 7.22
N GLY A 567 -0.61 17.55 6.14
CA GLY A 567 -0.11 17.32 4.79
C GLY A 567 -0.54 15.98 4.16
N TYR A 568 -1.04 15.05 4.98
CA TYR A 568 -1.76 13.86 4.51
C TYR A 568 -3.26 14.02 4.71
N TYR A 569 -3.70 14.46 5.90
CA TYR A 569 -5.06 14.92 6.16
C TYR A 569 -5.10 15.78 7.42
N TYR A 570 -6.21 16.49 7.60
CA TYR A 570 -6.45 17.35 8.77
C TYR A 570 -7.80 17.02 9.39
N ARG A 571 -7.82 16.88 10.71
CA ARG A 571 -9.04 16.91 11.51
C ARG A 571 -9.31 18.37 11.90
N GLY A 572 -10.19 19.05 11.17
CA GLY A 572 -10.49 20.47 11.39
C GLY A 572 -11.11 20.78 12.76
N ASP A 573 -11.66 19.76 13.41
CA ASP A 573 -12.13 19.79 14.80
C ASP A 573 -11.02 19.49 15.82
N PHE A 574 -9.87 18.92 15.40
CA PHE A 574 -8.71 18.54 16.23
C PHE A 574 -7.41 18.81 15.46
N LEU A 575 -7.04 20.09 15.31
CA LEU A 575 -5.94 20.50 14.43
C LEU A 575 -4.54 20.18 14.96
N LYS A 576 -4.40 19.87 16.26
CA LYS A 576 -3.12 19.59 16.88
C LYS A 576 -2.95 18.08 17.12
N LEU A 577 -1.69 17.67 17.16
CA LEU A 577 -1.26 16.38 17.68
C LEU A 577 -1.59 16.31 19.18
N ASP A 578 -2.00 15.15 19.65
CA ASP A 578 -2.39 14.88 21.04
C ASP A 578 -1.78 13.55 21.52
N ASP A 579 -0.51 13.60 21.92
CA ASP A 579 0.22 12.42 22.42
C ASP A 579 -0.32 11.91 23.75
N GLU A 580 -0.97 12.75 24.54
CA GLU A 580 -1.56 12.32 25.83
C GLU A 580 -2.66 11.29 25.62
N ASN A 581 -3.51 11.48 24.59
CA ASN A 581 -4.66 10.62 24.34
C ASN A 581 -4.47 9.70 23.15
N TRP A 582 -3.60 10.05 22.19
CA TRP A 582 -3.55 9.38 20.87
C TRP A 582 -2.16 8.82 20.51
N HIS A 583 -1.19 8.81 21.44
CA HIS A 583 0.07 8.06 21.23
C HIS A 583 -0.19 6.55 21.34
N CYS A 584 -1.00 6.04 20.43
CA CYS A 584 -1.46 4.65 20.38
C CYS A 584 -1.81 4.23 18.95
N LEU A 585 -1.77 2.93 18.68
CA LEU A 585 -2.28 2.35 17.43
C LEU A 585 -3.81 2.30 17.47
N THR A 586 -4.45 2.56 16.34
CA THR A 586 -5.89 2.36 16.17
C THR A 586 -6.14 1.01 15.53
N LEU A 587 -7.08 0.25 16.07
CA LEU A 587 -7.49 -1.03 15.50
C LEU A 587 -8.98 -1.01 15.16
N SER A 588 -9.35 -1.75 14.13
CA SER A 588 -10.75 -2.03 13.82
C SER A 588 -10.99 -3.51 13.58
N GLN A 589 -12.21 -3.95 13.87
CA GLN A 589 -12.70 -5.27 13.49
C GLN A 589 -14.10 -5.14 12.90
N TYR A 590 -14.31 -5.75 11.76
CA TYR A 590 -15.60 -5.79 11.07
C TYR A 590 -16.36 -7.06 11.41
N ASP A 591 -17.64 -6.91 11.75
CA ASP A 591 -18.56 -8.04 11.89
C ASP A 591 -19.40 -8.18 10.61
N PRO A 592 -19.15 -9.20 9.78
CA PRO A 592 -19.92 -9.40 8.54
C PRO A 592 -21.43 -9.68 8.76
N LYS A 593 -21.82 -10.12 9.95
CA LYS A 593 -23.23 -10.43 10.28
C LYS A 593 -24.03 -9.15 10.53
N THR A 594 -23.42 -8.18 11.18
CA THR A 594 -24.07 -6.90 11.51
C THR A 594 -23.69 -5.76 10.59
N GLY A 595 -22.63 -5.94 9.78
CA GLY A 595 -22.09 -4.91 8.93
C GLY A 595 -21.46 -3.73 9.69
N LYS A 596 -20.98 -3.92 10.92
CA LYS A 596 -20.44 -2.86 11.78
C LYS A 596 -18.97 -3.04 12.06
N PHE A 597 -18.27 -1.91 12.15
CA PHE A 597 -16.92 -1.84 12.69
C PHE A 597 -16.96 -1.57 14.19
N THR A 598 -16.09 -2.25 14.93
CA THR A 598 -15.70 -1.90 16.30
C THR A 598 -14.31 -1.33 16.28
N MET A 599 -14.08 -0.26 17.06
CA MET A 599 -12.79 0.45 17.10
C MET A 599 -12.18 0.29 18.49
N GLU A 600 -10.87 0.12 18.55
CA GLU A 600 -10.11 0.04 19.80
C GLU A 600 -8.73 0.68 19.67
N LYS A 601 -8.10 1.00 20.80
CA LYS A 601 -6.73 1.47 20.89
C LYS A 601 -5.83 0.32 21.31
N ALA A 602 -4.62 0.26 20.74
CA ALA A 602 -3.57 -0.66 21.16
C ALA A 602 -2.30 0.13 21.54
N PRO A 603 -1.55 -0.29 22.59
CA PRO A 603 -0.37 0.42 23.03
C PRO A 603 0.77 0.38 22.00
N LEU A 604 1.64 1.37 22.04
CA LEU A 604 2.92 1.35 21.34
C LEU A 604 3.99 0.78 22.28
N TYR A 605 4.88 -0.02 21.70
CA TYR A 605 6.05 -0.56 22.42
C TYR A 605 7.33 -0.14 21.69
N HIS A 606 8.27 0.44 22.43
CA HIS A 606 9.59 0.73 21.94
C HIS A 606 10.53 -0.44 22.25
N ILE A 607 11.17 -0.97 21.23
CA ILE A 607 12.17 -2.04 21.33
C ILE A 607 13.57 -1.54 20.96
N VAL A 608 13.66 -0.37 20.36
CA VAL A 608 14.91 0.29 19.96
C VAL A 608 15.03 1.62 20.71
N GLU A 609 16.13 1.75 21.46
CA GLU A 609 16.43 2.97 22.23
C GLU A 609 16.75 4.16 21.32
N GLU A 610 16.50 5.37 21.79
CA GLU A 610 16.95 6.61 21.14
C GLU A 610 18.49 6.72 21.19
N GLU A 611 19.08 7.42 20.21
CA GLU A 611 20.56 7.55 20.16
C GLU A 611 21.13 8.33 21.35
N GLU A 612 20.41 9.29 21.90
CA GLU A 612 20.83 10.05 23.08
C GLU A 612 20.85 9.19 24.34
N GLU A 613 19.89 8.29 24.52
CA GLU A 613 19.86 7.34 25.63
C GLU A 613 21.01 6.34 25.51
N LYS A 614 21.34 5.91 24.29
CA LYS A 614 22.46 5.01 24.03
C LYS A 614 23.79 5.66 24.37
N GLN A 615 24.02 6.92 23.99
CA GLN A 615 25.23 7.67 24.34
C GLN A 615 25.36 7.91 25.86
N GLN A 616 24.25 8.17 26.55
CA GLN A 616 24.24 8.31 28.02
C GLN A 616 24.54 7.00 28.73
N GLN A 617 24.01 5.86 28.24
CA GLN A 617 24.30 4.54 28.80
C GLN A 617 25.74 4.08 28.52
N GLU A 618 26.28 4.37 27.34
CA GLU A 618 27.68 4.09 27.00
C GLU A 618 28.63 4.97 27.81
N GLY A 619 28.30 6.25 28.00
CA GLY A 619 29.03 7.16 28.88
C GLY A 619 28.99 6.75 30.37
N ALA A 620 27.87 6.22 30.83
CA ALA A 620 27.69 5.71 32.20
C ALA A 620 28.42 4.37 32.46
N LYS A 621 28.59 3.54 31.40
CA LYS A 621 29.37 2.27 31.47
C LYS A 621 30.89 2.49 31.37
N ALA A 622 31.31 3.65 30.85
CA ALA A 622 32.72 4.03 30.71
C ALA A 622 33.25 4.86 31.89
N SER A 623 32.39 5.31 32.79
CA SER A 623 32.71 5.94 34.08
C SER A 623 32.57 4.93 35.21
#